data_7f4ba3819fbce9e24f14041d2463accb
#
_entry.id   7f4ba3819fbce9e24f14041d2463accb
#
_cell.length_a   1.000
_cell.length_b   1.000
_cell.length_c   1.000
_cell.angle_alpha   90.00
_cell.angle_beta   90.00
_cell.angle_gamma   90.00
#
_symmetry.space_group_name_H-M   'P 1'
#
loop_
_entity.id
_entity.type
_entity.pdbx_description
1 polymer ?
#
loop_
_entity_poly.entity_id
_entity_poly.type
_entity_poly.pdbx_seq_one_letter_code
_entity_poly.pdbx_strand_id
1 'polypeptide(L)'
;GLSTIVTFCEDGPHDTLYFNDPTPMFRGDPRRPWIDVRSEKLLQRHLAMVILQEFLAGKHMSLDTLTAAIFLEDFLDSFKSYLSSYNVDRDNLLLPIGVVFHYSVFTDELKAALDSLKEKYHDHPELFGLDGGAKEGNAKVLLDALYEEGIIPTYSFPKNVVSTYIPDIYGKILYEVDRGLDVAIGEYAPGRVIV
;
A
#
# COMPACT_ATOMS: atom_id res chain seq x y z
N GLY A 1 -26.97 -23.34 19.30
CA GLY A 1 -27.80 -22.85 18.17
C GLY A 1 -27.19 -23.25 16.84
N LEU A 2 -28.02 -23.50 15.84
CA LEU A 2 -27.57 -23.74 14.46
C LEU A 2 -27.24 -22.38 13.82
N SER A 3 -26.08 -22.28 13.22
CA SER A 3 -25.71 -21.12 12.37
C SER A 3 -25.58 -21.58 10.92
N THR A 4 -26.10 -20.77 10.01
CA THR A 4 -26.02 -21.00 8.57
C THR A 4 -25.04 -19.99 7.96
N ILE A 5 -24.07 -20.47 7.19
CA ILE A 5 -23.15 -19.64 6.42
C ILE A 5 -23.53 -19.82 4.95
N VAL A 6 -23.71 -18.70 4.25
CA VAL A 6 -24.00 -18.68 2.82
C VAL A 6 -22.86 -17.95 2.13
N THR A 7 -22.22 -18.62 1.16
CA THR A 7 -21.17 -18.03 0.34
C THR A 7 -21.73 -17.81 -1.05
N PHE A 8 -21.63 -16.57 -1.55
CA PHE A 8 -21.95 -16.23 -2.93
C PHE A 8 -20.71 -16.41 -3.79
N CYS A 9 -20.88 -17.07 -4.93
CA CYS A 9 -19.84 -17.24 -5.93
C CYS A 9 -20.21 -16.43 -7.17
N GLU A 10 -19.22 -15.74 -7.74
CA GLU A 10 -19.34 -15.08 -9.04
C GLU A 10 -19.04 -16.10 -10.16
N ASP A 11 -19.42 -15.77 -11.40
CA ASP A 11 -19.17 -16.64 -12.57
C ASP A 11 -17.72 -16.45 -13.06
N GLY A 12 -16.76 -16.71 -12.18
CA GLY A 12 -15.33 -16.64 -12.46
C GLY A 12 -14.65 -18.01 -12.29
N PRO A 13 -13.46 -18.21 -12.87
CA PRO A 13 -12.76 -19.52 -12.83
C PRO A 13 -12.46 -19.98 -11.40
N HIS A 14 -12.02 -19.07 -10.53
CA HIS A 14 -11.73 -19.35 -9.14
C HIS A 14 -12.98 -19.77 -8.37
N ASP A 15 -14.05 -18.99 -8.48
CA ASP A 15 -15.28 -19.23 -7.75
C ASP A 15 -16.01 -20.48 -8.27
N THR A 16 -15.98 -20.72 -9.57
CA THR A 16 -16.51 -21.93 -10.18
C THR A 16 -15.81 -23.19 -9.66
N LEU A 17 -14.48 -23.13 -9.43
CA LEU A 17 -13.74 -24.24 -8.84
C LEU A 17 -14.27 -24.59 -7.45
N TYR A 18 -14.44 -23.59 -6.58
CA TYR A 18 -14.94 -23.81 -5.22
C TYR A 18 -16.44 -24.08 -5.16
N PHE A 19 -17.20 -23.61 -6.12
CA PHE A 19 -18.62 -23.97 -6.25
C PHE A 19 -18.80 -25.47 -6.58
N ASN A 20 -17.95 -25.99 -7.46
CA ASN A 20 -17.98 -27.42 -7.84
C ASN A 20 -17.44 -28.35 -6.75
N ASP A 21 -16.38 -27.90 -6.03
CA ASP A 21 -15.85 -28.61 -4.86
C ASP A 21 -15.54 -27.63 -3.71
N PRO A 22 -16.50 -27.42 -2.79
CA PRO A 22 -16.30 -26.53 -1.66
C PRO A 22 -15.41 -27.11 -0.55
N THR A 23 -15.03 -28.38 -0.64
CA THR A 23 -14.28 -29.08 0.41
C THR A 23 -12.97 -28.38 0.79
N PRO A 24 -12.16 -27.86 -0.14
CA PRO A 24 -10.93 -27.15 0.20
C PRO A 24 -11.15 -25.88 1.03
N MET A 25 -12.29 -25.19 0.85
CA MET A 25 -12.62 -24.00 1.65
C MET A 25 -12.85 -24.33 3.12
N PHE A 26 -13.39 -25.52 3.40
CA PHE A 26 -13.75 -25.94 4.77
C PHE A 26 -12.66 -26.74 5.48
N ARG A 27 -11.76 -27.37 4.72
CA ARG A 27 -10.71 -28.27 5.24
C ARG A 27 -9.30 -27.75 5.04
N GLY A 28 -9.13 -26.68 4.26
CA GLY A 28 -7.82 -26.09 4.02
C GLY A 28 -7.30 -25.37 5.26
N ASP A 29 -6.14 -25.75 5.76
CA ASP A 29 -5.42 -24.95 6.74
C ASP A 29 -4.87 -23.70 6.02
N PRO A 30 -5.26 -22.49 6.44
CA PRO A 30 -4.68 -21.28 5.87
C PRO A 30 -3.17 -21.30 6.12
N ARG A 31 -2.39 -21.15 5.05
CA ARG A 31 -0.94 -21.04 5.19
C ARG A 31 -0.65 -19.82 6.06
N ARG A 32 0.17 -20.01 7.08
CA ARG A 32 0.63 -18.89 7.89
C ARG A 32 1.36 -17.90 6.97
N PRO A 33 0.97 -16.62 6.97
CA PRO A 33 1.68 -15.64 6.19
C PRO A 33 3.14 -15.62 6.64
N TRP A 34 4.04 -15.71 5.68
CA TRP A 34 5.47 -15.56 5.97
C TRP A 34 5.79 -14.06 5.93
N ILE A 35 6.13 -13.50 7.06
CA ILE A 35 6.55 -12.10 7.21
C ILE A 35 7.99 -12.13 7.73
N ASP A 36 8.90 -11.53 6.99
CA ASP A 36 10.24 -11.29 7.50
C ASP A 36 10.22 -10.08 8.44
N VAL A 37 10.04 -10.37 9.72
CA VAL A 37 10.04 -9.36 10.79
C VAL A 37 11.39 -8.67 10.98
N ARG A 38 12.44 -9.13 10.29
CA ARG A 38 13.79 -8.56 10.33
C ARG A 38 14.07 -7.65 9.14
N SER A 39 13.12 -7.50 8.21
CA SER A 39 13.28 -6.60 7.08
C SER A 39 13.34 -5.15 7.57
N GLU A 40 14.55 -4.57 7.53
CA GLU A 40 14.78 -3.18 7.92
C GLU A 40 13.95 -2.20 7.08
N LYS A 41 13.85 -2.44 5.78
CA LYS A 41 13.03 -1.61 4.89
C LYS A 41 11.55 -1.62 5.24
N LEU A 42 11.01 -2.78 5.62
CA LEU A 42 9.62 -2.89 6.04
C LEU A 42 9.41 -2.13 7.35
N LEU A 43 10.35 -2.27 8.28
CA LEU A 43 10.33 -1.57 9.57
C LEU A 43 10.40 -0.06 9.38
N GLN A 44 11.31 0.43 8.52
CA GLN A 44 11.45 1.86 8.21
C GLN A 44 10.15 2.44 7.65
N ARG A 45 9.53 1.77 6.67
CA ARG A 45 8.26 2.20 6.09
C ARG A 45 7.12 2.21 7.11
N HIS A 46 7.05 1.19 7.95
CA HIS A 46 6.05 1.11 9.01
C HIS A 46 6.22 2.24 10.03
N LEU A 47 7.45 2.49 10.47
CA LEU A 47 7.76 3.55 11.41
C LEU A 47 7.48 4.93 10.81
N ALA A 48 7.83 5.16 9.54
CA ALA A 48 7.48 6.40 8.83
C ALA A 48 5.98 6.66 8.84
N MET A 49 5.17 5.63 8.58
CA MET A 49 3.71 5.74 8.60
C MET A 49 3.20 6.09 10.00
N VAL A 50 3.68 5.40 11.04
CA VAL A 50 3.23 5.64 12.43
C VAL A 50 3.56 7.07 12.86
N ILE A 51 4.79 7.54 12.63
CA ILE A 51 5.21 8.89 13.03
C ILE A 51 4.42 9.96 12.27
N LEU A 52 4.17 9.75 10.96
CA LEU A 52 3.33 10.64 10.16
C LEU A 52 1.90 10.69 10.68
N GLN A 53 1.31 9.55 11.00
CA GLN A 53 -0.05 9.49 11.54
C GLN A 53 -0.15 10.21 12.90
N GLU A 54 0.81 10.01 13.79
CA GLU A 54 0.85 10.72 15.09
C GLU A 54 0.98 12.24 14.91
N PHE A 55 1.88 12.67 14.02
CA PHE A 55 2.05 14.09 13.73
C PHE A 55 0.76 14.74 13.19
N LEU A 56 0.09 14.08 12.24
CA LEU A 56 -1.15 14.59 11.66
C LEU A 56 -2.33 14.52 12.64
N ALA A 57 -2.41 13.45 13.45
CA ALA A 57 -3.44 13.32 14.48
C ALA A 57 -3.36 14.47 15.50
N GLY A 58 -2.15 14.91 15.86
CA GLY A 58 -1.94 16.08 16.71
C GLY A 58 -2.44 17.40 16.11
N LYS A 59 -2.72 17.40 14.79
CA LYS A 59 -3.28 18.54 14.03
C LYS A 59 -4.73 18.31 13.59
N HIS A 60 -5.36 17.23 14.05
CA HIS A 60 -6.71 16.78 13.64
C HIS A 60 -6.83 16.50 12.11
N MET A 61 -5.76 16.01 11.52
CA MET A 61 -5.65 15.64 10.10
C MET A 61 -5.35 14.16 9.95
N SER A 62 -5.56 13.62 8.75
CA SER A 62 -5.23 12.23 8.44
C SER A 62 -4.59 12.09 7.05
N LEU A 63 -3.82 11.01 6.84
CA LEU A 63 -3.11 10.73 5.59
C LEU A 63 -4.03 10.55 4.39
N ASP A 64 -5.24 10.04 4.60
CA ASP A 64 -6.22 9.69 3.58
C ASP A 64 -7.11 10.88 3.15
N THR A 65 -7.09 11.97 3.89
CA THR A 65 -7.88 13.17 3.57
C THR A 65 -7.03 14.38 3.21
N LEU A 66 -5.79 14.45 3.70
CA LEU A 66 -4.86 15.54 3.41
C LEU A 66 -4.27 15.37 2.01
N THR A 67 -4.23 16.44 1.22
CA THR A 67 -3.57 16.40 -0.09
C THR A 67 -2.04 16.47 0.06
N ALA A 68 -1.32 15.83 -0.86
CA ALA A 68 0.14 15.86 -0.88
C ALA A 68 0.67 17.29 -1.00
N ALA A 69 0.04 18.14 -1.82
CA ALA A 69 0.43 19.53 -2.00
C ALA A 69 0.42 20.30 -0.68
N ILE A 70 -0.68 20.26 0.08
CA ILE A 70 -0.79 20.95 1.37
C ILE A 70 0.27 20.44 2.36
N PHE A 71 0.50 19.14 2.40
CA PHE A 71 1.53 18.61 3.29
C PHE A 71 2.93 19.10 2.91
N LEU A 72 3.28 19.05 1.63
CA LEU A 72 4.61 19.41 1.15
C LEU A 72 4.90 20.91 1.28
N GLU A 73 3.88 21.76 1.13
CA GLU A 73 4.07 23.21 1.24
C GLU A 73 3.97 23.71 2.69
N ASP A 74 2.95 23.28 3.44
CA ASP A 74 2.63 23.90 4.72
C ASP A 74 3.16 23.12 5.93
N PHE A 75 3.35 21.80 5.80
CA PHE A 75 3.64 20.94 6.96
C PHE A 75 4.99 20.23 6.92
N LEU A 76 5.66 20.14 5.77
CA LEU A 76 6.90 19.38 5.65
C LEU A 76 7.99 19.80 6.64
N ASP A 77 8.25 21.11 6.75
CA ASP A 77 9.31 21.61 7.66
C ASP A 77 8.96 21.37 9.13
N SER A 78 7.69 21.54 9.48
CA SER A 78 7.23 21.24 10.83
C SER A 78 7.29 19.76 11.15
N PHE A 79 7.01 18.89 10.15
CA PHE A 79 7.17 17.44 10.28
C PHE A 79 8.64 17.04 10.45
N LYS A 80 9.56 17.61 9.67
CA LYS A 80 11.00 17.36 9.82
C LYS A 80 11.52 17.75 11.21
N SER A 81 11.01 18.84 11.74
CA SER A 81 11.33 19.28 13.11
C SER A 81 10.78 18.30 14.15
N TYR A 82 9.53 17.86 13.97
CA TYR A 82 8.89 16.85 14.81
C TYR A 82 9.66 15.53 14.78
N LEU A 83 10.03 15.05 13.58
CA LEU A 83 10.81 13.82 13.37
C LEU A 83 12.17 13.87 14.10
N SER A 84 12.83 15.04 14.14
CA SER A 84 14.10 15.22 14.85
C SER A 84 13.97 15.17 16.37
N SER A 85 12.80 15.52 16.91
CA SER A 85 12.49 15.50 18.34
C SER A 85 11.73 14.26 18.79
N TYR A 86 11.36 13.38 17.86
CA TYR A 86 10.58 12.17 18.16
C TYR A 86 11.38 11.19 19.01
N ASN A 87 10.78 10.72 20.08
CA ASN A 87 11.42 9.77 20.99
C ASN A 87 10.94 8.35 20.72
N VAL A 88 11.76 7.58 19.99
CA VAL A 88 11.47 6.17 19.66
C VAL A 88 11.48 5.27 20.90
N ASP A 89 12.27 5.63 21.94
CA ASP A 89 12.34 4.81 23.16
C ASP A 89 11.01 4.79 23.93
N ARG A 90 10.15 5.80 23.70
CA ARG A 90 8.80 5.84 24.28
C ARG A 90 7.91 4.71 23.75
N ASP A 91 8.16 4.28 22.53
CA ASP A 91 7.33 3.32 21.78
C ASP A 91 8.11 2.05 21.40
N ASN A 92 8.89 1.49 22.32
CA ASN A 92 9.62 0.21 22.14
C ASN A 92 8.77 -0.95 21.59
N LEU A 93 7.44 -0.81 21.62
CA LEU A 93 6.49 -1.76 21.05
C LEU A 93 6.52 -1.79 19.51
N LEU A 94 7.08 -0.79 18.85
CA LEU A 94 7.16 -0.71 17.39
C LEU A 94 8.38 -1.42 16.82
N LEU A 95 9.42 -1.66 17.63
CA LEU A 95 10.62 -2.32 17.16
C LEU A 95 10.59 -3.81 17.52
N PRO A 96 10.72 -4.72 16.56
CA PRO A 96 10.83 -6.16 16.84
C PRO A 96 12.01 -6.46 17.75
N ILE A 97 11.84 -7.38 18.71
CA ILE A 97 12.89 -7.78 19.64
C ILE A 97 14.11 -8.29 18.87
N GLY A 98 15.30 -7.73 19.18
CA GLY A 98 16.58 -8.14 18.60
C GLY A 98 16.92 -7.52 17.24
N VAL A 99 16.12 -6.56 16.75
CA VAL A 99 16.47 -5.76 15.57
C VAL A 99 17.29 -4.55 16.03
N VAL A 100 18.49 -4.39 15.46
CA VAL A 100 19.29 -3.17 15.62
C VAL A 100 18.76 -2.14 14.63
N PHE A 101 18.26 -1.03 15.12
CA PHE A 101 17.70 0.02 14.31
C PHE A 101 18.41 1.35 14.59
N HIS A 102 18.95 1.96 13.54
CA HIS A 102 19.64 3.24 13.63
C HIS A 102 18.69 4.39 13.30
N TYR A 103 18.05 4.93 14.32
CA TYR A 103 17.04 5.98 14.15
C TYR A 103 17.56 7.23 13.41
N SER A 104 18.80 7.66 13.66
CA SER A 104 19.38 8.81 12.95
C SER A 104 19.50 8.57 11.44
N VAL A 105 19.93 7.38 11.03
CA VAL A 105 20.01 7.01 9.60
C VAL A 105 18.61 7.00 8.99
N PHE A 106 17.66 6.36 9.65
CA PHE A 106 16.26 6.36 9.21
C PHE A 106 15.69 7.78 9.05
N THR A 107 15.92 8.67 10.01
CA THR A 107 15.39 10.04 9.93
C THR A 107 16.00 10.83 8.79
N ASP A 108 17.30 10.64 8.51
CA ASP A 108 17.98 11.30 7.42
C ASP A 108 17.50 10.77 6.06
N GLU A 109 17.33 9.46 5.93
CA GLU A 109 16.76 8.84 4.72
C GLU A 109 15.30 9.28 4.49
N LEU A 110 14.48 9.33 5.54
CA LEU A 110 13.08 9.75 5.42
C LEU A 110 12.99 11.24 5.02
N LYS A 111 13.82 12.11 5.61
CA LYS A 111 13.88 13.53 5.22
C LYS A 111 14.29 13.68 3.76
N ALA A 112 15.32 12.96 3.32
CA ALA A 112 15.79 13.00 1.94
C ALA A 112 14.69 12.50 0.96
N ALA A 113 13.97 11.44 1.30
CA ALA A 113 12.87 10.94 0.49
C ALA A 113 11.71 11.95 0.37
N LEU A 114 11.38 12.65 1.46
CA LEU A 114 10.35 13.68 1.46
C LEU A 114 10.80 14.94 0.70
N ASP A 115 12.09 15.29 0.74
CA ASP A 115 12.64 16.38 -0.08
C ASP A 115 12.58 16.04 -1.57
N SER A 116 12.95 14.83 -1.94
CA SER A 116 12.83 14.35 -3.32
C SER A 116 11.37 14.34 -3.80
N LEU A 117 10.42 13.97 -2.93
CA LEU A 117 8.99 14.05 -3.24
C LEU A 117 8.53 15.50 -3.45
N LYS A 118 9.07 16.45 -2.66
CA LYS A 118 8.78 17.88 -2.84
C LYS A 118 9.35 18.43 -4.14
N GLU A 119 10.59 18.07 -4.49
CA GLU A 119 11.20 18.42 -5.79
C GLU A 119 10.35 17.87 -6.94
N LYS A 120 9.95 16.60 -6.88
CA LYS A 120 9.07 15.99 -7.88
C LYS A 120 7.72 16.70 -7.98
N TYR A 121 7.17 17.15 -6.87
CA TYR A 121 5.95 17.96 -6.86
C TYR A 121 6.11 19.30 -7.57
N HIS A 122 7.23 19.98 -7.38
CA HIS A 122 7.50 21.23 -8.06
C HIS A 122 7.80 21.08 -9.55
N ASP A 123 8.52 20.01 -9.91
CA ASP A 123 8.90 19.75 -11.30
C ASP A 123 7.72 19.20 -12.13
N HIS A 124 6.83 18.45 -11.50
CA HIS A 124 5.72 17.71 -12.12
C HIS A 124 4.40 17.86 -11.36
N PRO A 125 3.86 19.08 -11.22
CA PRO A 125 2.63 19.32 -10.47
C PRO A 125 1.42 18.58 -11.05
N GLU A 126 1.45 18.25 -12.35
CA GLU A 126 0.42 17.46 -13.03
C GLU A 126 0.26 16.06 -12.42
N LEU A 127 1.34 15.45 -11.93
CA LEU A 127 1.29 14.13 -11.27
C LEU A 127 0.56 14.16 -9.92
N PHE A 128 0.33 15.36 -9.40
CA PHE A 128 -0.38 15.59 -8.12
C PHE A 128 -1.78 16.17 -8.33
N GLY A 129 -2.27 16.16 -9.59
CA GLY A 129 -3.61 16.63 -9.93
C GLY A 129 -3.75 18.14 -9.96
N LEU A 130 -2.65 18.88 -10.14
CA LEU A 130 -2.62 20.34 -10.19
C LEU A 130 -2.47 20.89 -11.62
N ASP A 131 -3.09 20.25 -12.59
CA ASP A 131 -3.19 20.81 -13.95
C ASP A 131 -4.00 22.12 -13.91
N GLY A 132 -3.49 23.14 -14.56
CA GLY A 132 -3.94 24.55 -14.55
C GLY A 132 -5.40 24.80 -14.95
N GLY A 133 -6.30 23.96 -14.57
CA GLY A 133 -7.73 24.00 -14.82
C GLY A 133 -8.54 22.88 -14.15
N ALA A 134 -7.88 21.98 -13.45
CA ALA A 134 -8.57 20.88 -12.77
C ALA A 134 -9.35 21.39 -11.55
N LYS A 135 -10.63 21.00 -11.49
CA LYS A 135 -11.48 21.19 -10.33
C LYS A 135 -10.81 20.57 -9.11
N GLU A 136 -10.90 21.17 -7.94
CA GLU A 136 -10.37 20.75 -6.63
C GLU A 136 -10.58 19.26 -6.25
N GLY A 137 -11.32 18.50 -7.04
CA GLY A 137 -11.64 17.09 -6.78
C GLY A 137 -10.60 16.06 -7.22
N ASN A 138 -9.50 16.46 -7.89
CA ASN A 138 -8.50 15.51 -8.42
C ASN A 138 -7.11 15.63 -7.75
N ALA A 139 -6.97 16.40 -6.69
CA ALA A 139 -5.69 16.54 -6.00
C ALA A 139 -5.27 15.21 -5.35
N LYS A 140 -4.02 14.78 -5.62
CA LYS A 140 -3.48 13.54 -5.07
C LYS A 140 -3.44 13.59 -3.55
N VAL A 141 -3.99 12.58 -2.91
CA VAL A 141 -3.99 12.42 -1.46
C VAL A 141 -2.56 12.08 -0.98
N LEU A 142 -2.18 12.57 0.20
CA LEU A 142 -0.86 12.35 0.77
C LEU A 142 -0.52 10.86 0.90
N LEU A 143 -1.48 10.05 1.34
CA LEU A 143 -1.34 8.60 1.45
C LEU A 143 -0.86 7.98 0.13
N ASP A 144 -1.48 8.38 -0.99
CA ASP A 144 -1.18 7.84 -2.30
C ASP A 144 0.21 8.28 -2.80
N ALA A 145 0.58 9.54 -2.56
CA ALA A 145 1.89 10.06 -2.93
C ALA A 145 3.02 9.35 -2.17
N LEU A 146 2.89 9.20 -0.86
CA LEU A 146 3.88 8.51 -0.02
C LEU A 146 4.00 7.02 -0.35
N TYR A 147 2.88 6.41 -0.72
CA TYR A 147 2.84 5.02 -1.13
C TYR A 147 3.56 4.78 -2.47
N GLU A 148 3.26 5.60 -3.48
CA GLU A 148 3.89 5.48 -4.81
C GLU A 148 5.41 5.66 -4.75
N GLU A 149 5.90 6.53 -3.86
CA GLU A 149 7.32 6.70 -3.62
C GLU A 149 7.93 5.64 -2.66
N GLY A 150 7.13 4.70 -2.18
CA GLY A 150 7.60 3.64 -1.29
C GLY A 150 8.06 4.12 0.08
N ILE A 151 7.64 5.32 0.50
CA ILE A 151 7.96 5.90 1.82
C ILE A 151 7.20 5.18 2.91
N ILE A 152 5.96 4.81 2.65
CA ILE A 152 5.11 4.05 3.57
C ILE A 152 4.73 2.69 2.97
N PRO A 153 4.36 1.69 3.81
CA PRO A 153 3.95 0.39 3.31
C PRO A 153 2.51 0.42 2.79
N THR A 154 2.22 -0.45 1.84
CA THR A 154 0.85 -0.72 1.39
C THR A 154 0.17 -1.68 2.34
N TYR A 155 -0.84 -1.21 3.03
CA TYR A 155 -1.74 -2.08 3.80
C TYR A 155 -3.10 -2.25 3.13
N SER A 156 -3.35 -1.60 2.01
CA SER A 156 -4.62 -1.65 1.29
C SER A 156 -4.53 -2.57 0.07
N PHE A 157 -5.70 -2.95 -0.43
CA PHE A 157 -5.85 -3.73 -1.66
C PHE A 157 -4.94 -3.21 -2.77
N PRO A 158 -4.41 -4.11 -3.62
CA PRO A 158 -3.50 -3.73 -4.68
C PRO A 158 -4.12 -2.64 -5.55
N LYS A 159 -3.51 -1.45 -5.55
CA LYS A 159 -3.98 -0.32 -6.38
C LYS A 159 -3.60 -0.48 -7.85
N ASN A 160 -2.52 -1.20 -8.11
CA ASN A 160 -2.08 -1.53 -9.46
C ASN A 160 -2.61 -2.92 -9.82
N VAL A 161 -3.81 -2.95 -10.34
CA VAL A 161 -4.42 -4.18 -10.83
C VAL A 161 -4.02 -4.38 -12.28
N VAL A 162 -3.52 -5.57 -12.59
CA VAL A 162 -3.21 -6.00 -13.94
C VAL A 162 -4.27 -6.99 -14.36
N SER A 163 -5.01 -6.64 -15.41
CA SER A 163 -6.03 -7.51 -15.98
C SER A 163 -5.42 -8.39 -17.08
N THR A 164 -5.70 -9.67 -17.01
CA THR A 164 -5.40 -10.63 -18.07
C THR A 164 -6.68 -11.14 -18.66
N TYR A 165 -6.78 -11.09 -20.01
CA TYR A 165 -7.95 -11.53 -20.75
C TYR A 165 -7.71 -12.91 -21.33
N ILE A 166 -8.60 -13.85 -21.04
CA ILE A 166 -8.55 -15.23 -21.54
C ILE A 166 -9.60 -15.36 -22.66
N PRO A 167 -9.17 -15.39 -23.94
CA PRO A 167 -10.11 -15.55 -25.05
C PRO A 167 -10.44 -17.03 -25.29
N ASP A 168 -11.60 -17.27 -25.91
CA ASP A 168 -11.92 -18.56 -26.52
C ASP A 168 -11.17 -18.75 -27.87
N ILE A 169 -11.40 -19.91 -28.52
CA ILE A 169 -10.80 -20.22 -29.81
C ILE A 169 -11.22 -19.28 -30.94
N TYR A 170 -12.24 -18.46 -30.73
CA TYR A 170 -12.76 -17.48 -31.70
C TYR A 170 -12.32 -16.04 -31.35
N GLY A 171 -11.49 -15.88 -30.27
CA GLY A 171 -11.00 -14.58 -29.83
C GLY A 171 -11.99 -13.79 -28.96
N LYS A 172 -13.12 -14.39 -28.55
CA LYS A 172 -14.04 -13.78 -27.61
C LYS A 172 -13.50 -13.93 -26.19
N ILE A 173 -13.43 -12.82 -25.45
CA ILE A 173 -12.99 -12.85 -24.04
C ILE A 173 -14.00 -13.67 -23.24
N LEU A 174 -13.51 -14.77 -22.65
CA LEU A 174 -14.27 -15.64 -21.77
C LEU A 174 -14.16 -15.18 -20.33
N TYR A 175 -12.93 -14.82 -19.91
CA TYR A 175 -12.64 -14.42 -18.55
C TYR A 175 -11.71 -13.22 -18.54
N GLU A 176 -11.94 -12.34 -17.57
CA GLU A 176 -11.03 -11.29 -17.15
C GLU A 176 -10.55 -11.64 -15.75
N VAL A 177 -9.25 -11.72 -15.55
CA VAL A 177 -8.65 -12.08 -14.26
C VAL A 177 -7.77 -10.93 -13.81
N ASP A 178 -8.14 -10.35 -12.69
CA ASP A 178 -7.46 -9.22 -12.08
C ASP A 178 -6.53 -9.68 -10.96
N ARG A 179 -5.30 -9.18 -10.97
CA ARG A 179 -4.33 -9.42 -9.91
C ARG A 179 -3.57 -8.14 -9.59
N GLY A 180 -3.21 -7.94 -8.33
CA GLY A 180 -2.24 -6.93 -7.99
C GLY A 180 -0.92 -7.16 -8.74
N LEU A 181 -0.23 -6.09 -9.13
CA LEU A 181 0.99 -6.15 -9.94
C LEU A 181 2.05 -7.09 -9.37
N ASP A 182 2.22 -7.10 -8.06
CA ASP A 182 3.15 -7.97 -7.33
C ASP A 182 2.84 -9.45 -7.51
N VAL A 183 1.55 -9.81 -7.47
CA VAL A 183 1.05 -11.17 -7.72
C VAL A 183 1.09 -11.49 -9.22
N ALA A 184 0.68 -10.54 -10.06
CA ALA A 184 0.62 -10.70 -11.50
C ALA A 184 1.99 -11.03 -12.11
N ILE A 185 3.07 -10.42 -11.64
CA ILE A 185 4.44 -10.72 -12.09
C ILE A 185 4.79 -12.20 -11.87
N GLY A 186 4.32 -12.78 -10.77
CA GLY A 186 4.56 -14.20 -10.45
C GLY A 186 3.61 -15.14 -11.20
N GLU A 187 2.32 -14.81 -11.26
CA GLU A 187 1.27 -15.68 -11.82
C GLU A 187 1.19 -15.62 -13.36
N TYR A 188 1.42 -14.45 -13.95
CA TYR A 188 1.36 -14.27 -15.42
C TYR A 188 2.71 -14.50 -16.10
N ALA A 189 3.70 -15.03 -15.38
CA ALA A 189 5.00 -15.38 -15.96
C ALA A 189 4.84 -16.43 -17.06
N PRO A 190 5.60 -16.32 -18.18
CA PRO A 190 5.55 -17.29 -19.26
C PRO A 190 5.74 -18.74 -18.77
N GLY A 191 4.84 -19.63 -19.17
CA GLY A 191 4.85 -21.05 -18.78
C GLY A 191 4.16 -21.37 -17.44
N ARG A 192 3.58 -20.39 -16.78
CA ARG A 192 2.70 -20.61 -15.62
C ARG A 192 1.27 -20.92 -16.06
N VAL A 193 0.61 -21.79 -15.32
CA VAL A 193 -0.82 -22.05 -15.48
C VAL A 193 -1.57 -21.06 -14.59
N ILE A 194 -2.47 -20.29 -15.20
CA ILE A 194 -3.39 -19.43 -14.47
C ILE A 194 -4.53 -20.31 -13.99
N VAL A 195 -4.75 -20.36 -12.70
CA VAL A 195 -5.81 -21.17 -12.06
C VAL A 195 -6.86 -20.23 -11.46
#